data_209f0ff14dd5a5df17b857932ecc26ea
#
_entry.id   209f0ff14dd5a5df17b857932ecc26ea
#
_cell.length_a   1.000
_cell.length_b   1.000
_cell.length_c   1.000
_cell.angle_alpha   90.00
_cell.angle_beta   90.00
_cell.angle_gamma   90.00
#
_symmetry.space_group_name_H-M   'P 1'
#
loop_
_entity.id
_entity.type
_entity.pdbx_description
1 polymer ?
#
loop_
_entity_poly.entity_id
_entity_poly.type
_entity_poly.pdbx_seq_one_letter_code
_entity_poly.pdbx_strand_id
1 'polypeptide(L)'
;DRMFGLPRNLVAIIAMVTGAACLAGNHALVRSVADEVGALETSALRFLWAVPLMAPWLIRSRGRMLHSRRHGLHFLAGVTTVASTLFLFTGLSLLPLAFATSLSFTAPLFATVMAVLLLKERVSMARWATIAVGFAGVLIILRPGVAPVSPVSMLPLGFAIAYAFWFIMMKRLGSTEQKTTTTFYQTVWSAFLLTLLALPEWQWPSWDAAWRSAAMAGLGTAAIFLVAWAFDLAEASLV
;
A
#
# COMPACT_ATOMS: atom_id res chain seq x y z
N ASP A 1 -25.61 18.59 3.67
CA ASP A 1 -24.66 18.93 2.63
C ASP A 1 -24.68 17.88 1.51
N ARG A 2 -24.97 18.32 0.29
CA ARG A 2 -25.03 17.45 -0.89
C ARG A 2 -23.84 17.74 -1.81
N MET A 3 -23.23 16.69 -2.34
CA MET A 3 -22.19 16.76 -3.34
C MET A 3 -22.65 15.95 -4.56
N PHE A 4 -22.60 16.51 -5.76
CA PHE A 4 -23.14 15.90 -6.98
C PHE A 4 -24.65 15.50 -6.87
N GLY A 5 -25.43 16.21 -6.04
CA GLY A 5 -26.83 15.89 -5.78
C GLY A 5 -27.10 14.76 -4.78
N LEU A 6 -26.03 14.10 -4.28
CA LEU A 6 -26.08 13.00 -3.30
C LEU A 6 -25.63 13.46 -1.91
N PRO A 7 -26.08 12.80 -0.82
CA PRO A 7 -25.54 13.03 0.53
C PRO A 7 -24.03 12.76 0.56
N ARG A 8 -23.25 13.60 1.27
CA ARG A 8 -21.78 13.43 1.40
C ARG A 8 -21.37 12.03 1.84
N ASN A 9 -22.10 11.46 2.80
CA ASN A 9 -21.84 10.11 3.31
C ASN A 9 -22.00 9.04 2.22
N LEU A 10 -22.99 9.18 1.33
CA LEU A 10 -23.19 8.24 0.23
C LEU A 10 -22.05 8.35 -0.80
N VAL A 11 -21.58 9.56 -1.10
CA VAL A 11 -20.42 9.78 -1.98
C VAL A 11 -19.17 9.17 -1.38
N ALA A 12 -18.97 9.31 -0.06
CA ALA A 12 -17.84 8.69 0.65
C ALA A 12 -17.87 7.15 0.58
N ILE A 13 -19.04 6.55 0.81
CA ILE A 13 -19.22 5.09 0.69
C ILE A 13 -18.94 4.61 -0.73
N ILE A 14 -19.48 5.28 -1.74
CA ILE A 14 -19.22 4.94 -3.16
C ILE A 14 -17.72 5.05 -3.47
N ALA A 15 -17.06 6.11 -3.03
CA ALA A 15 -15.63 6.30 -3.22
C ALA A 15 -14.82 5.18 -2.56
N MET A 16 -15.18 4.76 -1.34
CA MET A 16 -14.52 3.67 -0.62
C MET A 16 -14.72 2.33 -1.34
N VAL A 17 -15.94 1.99 -1.72
CA VAL A 17 -16.26 0.75 -2.44
C VAL A 17 -15.52 0.70 -3.78
N THR A 18 -15.52 1.80 -4.53
CA THR A 18 -14.79 1.89 -5.80
C THR A 18 -13.29 1.78 -5.59
N GLY A 19 -12.75 2.42 -4.54
CA GLY A 19 -11.34 2.30 -4.16
C GLY A 19 -10.95 0.87 -3.80
N ALA A 20 -11.79 0.17 -3.03
CA ALA A 20 -11.58 -1.25 -2.70
C ALA A 20 -11.64 -2.15 -3.95
N ALA A 21 -12.56 -1.90 -4.87
CA ALA A 21 -12.62 -2.63 -6.14
C ALA A 21 -11.37 -2.38 -7.01
N CYS A 22 -10.88 -1.14 -7.08
CA CYS A 22 -9.62 -0.83 -7.75
C CYS A 22 -8.43 -1.55 -7.10
N LEU A 23 -8.40 -1.65 -5.77
CA LEU A 23 -7.35 -2.37 -5.04
C LEU A 23 -7.40 -3.88 -5.32
N ALA A 24 -8.59 -4.48 -5.34
CA ALA A 24 -8.77 -5.88 -5.69
C ALA A 24 -8.31 -6.18 -7.13
N GLY A 25 -8.68 -5.33 -8.09
CA GLY A 25 -8.21 -5.40 -9.47
C GLY A 25 -6.68 -5.24 -9.57
N ASN A 26 -6.09 -4.32 -8.82
CA ASN A 26 -4.65 -4.19 -8.71
C ASN A 26 -3.98 -5.49 -8.23
N HIS A 27 -4.48 -6.13 -7.17
CA HIS A 27 -3.94 -7.38 -6.64
C HIS A 27 -4.05 -8.54 -7.65
N ALA A 28 -5.14 -8.61 -8.41
CA ALA A 28 -5.30 -9.61 -9.45
C ALA A 28 -4.28 -9.43 -10.59
N LEU A 29 -4.04 -8.18 -11.02
CA LEU A 29 -3.05 -7.86 -12.03
C LEU A 29 -1.62 -8.13 -11.56
N VAL A 30 -1.30 -7.88 -10.28
CA VAL A 30 0.01 -8.22 -9.69
C VAL A 30 0.34 -9.67 -9.97
N ARG A 31 -0.58 -10.61 -9.70
CA ARG A 31 -0.34 -12.03 -9.93
C ARG A 31 -0.08 -12.32 -11.40
N SER A 32 -0.92 -11.80 -12.31
CA SER A 32 -0.81 -12.07 -13.74
C SER A 32 0.48 -11.51 -14.37
N VAL A 33 1.03 -10.42 -13.84
CA VAL A 33 2.32 -9.86 -14.30
C VAL A 33 3.48 -10.62 -13.66
N ALA A 34 3.36 -10.97 -12.36
CA ALA A 34 4.40 -11.69 -11.64
C ALA A 34 4.63 -13.11 -12.15
N ASP A 35 3.61 -13.74 -12.75
CA ASP A 35 3.75 -15.04 -13.42
C ASP A 35 4.66 -14.97 -14.67
N GLU A 36 4.84 -13.79 -15.26
CA GLU A 36 5.67 -13.58 -16.45
C GLU A 36 7.09 -13.08 -16.11
N VAL A 37 7.18 -12.03 -15.27
CA VAL A 37 8.47 -11.34 -15.00
C VAL A 37 8.92 -11.46 -13.53
N GLY A 38 8.19 -12.16 -12.70
CA GLY A 38 8.48 -12.30 -11.27
C GLY A 38 7.98 -11.11 -10.42
N ALA A 39 7.91 -11.35 -9.10
CA ALA A 39 7.34 -10.39 -8.15
C ALA A 39 8.19 -9.11 -7.96
N LEU A 40 9.51 -9.24 -8.02
CA LEU A 40 10.44 -8.12 -7.86
C LEU A 40 10.31 -7.12 -9.02
N GLU A 41 10.33 -7.63 -10.24
CA GLU A 41 10.22 -6.81 -11.45
C GLU A 41 8.80 -6.23 -11.59
N THR A 42 7.77 -7.00 -11.28
CA THR A 42 6.39 -6.49 -11.19
C THR A 42 6.29 -5.31 -10.24
N SER A 43 6.98 -5.39 -9.09
CA SER A 43 7.05 -4.29 -8.13
C SER A 43 7.74 -3.05 -8.70
N ALA A 44 8.87 -3.25 -9.41
CA ALA A 44 9.60 -2.17 -10.07
C ALA A 44 8.74 -1.51 -11.16
N LEU A 45 8.14 -2.30 -12.05
CA LEU A 45 7.27 -1.81 -13.13
C LEU A 45 6.10 -0.98 -12.60
N ARG A 46 5.47 -1.41 -11.51
CA ARG A 46 4.38 -0.65 -10.87
C ARG A 46 4.82 0.78 -10.49
N PHE A 47 5.98 0.92 -9.86
CA PHE A 47 6.46 2.24 -9.45
C PHE A 47 7.04 3.05 -10.61
N LEU A 48 7.68 2.41 -11.59
CA LEU A 48 8.13 3.07 -12.80
C LEU A 48 6.97 3.71 -13.56
N TRP A 49 5.83 3.01 -13.70
CA TRP A 49 4.62 3.58 -14.30
C TRP A 49 3.95 4.63 -13.40
N ALA A 50 4.08 4.54 -12.07
CA ALA A 50 3.51 5.53 -11.17
C ALA A 50 4.23 6.89 -11.25
N VAL A 51 5.53 6.94 -11.59
CA VAL A 51 6.29 8.19 -11.72
C VAL A 51 5.67 9.11 -12.78
N PRO A 52 5.48 8.70 -14.06
CA PRO A 52 4.86 9.57 -15.06
C PRO A 52 3.41 9.94 -14.74
N LEU A 53 2.68 9.09 -14.02
CA LEU A 53 1.32 9.42 -13.57
C LEU A 53 1.30 10.60 -12.58
N MET A 54 2.43 10.94 -11.96
CA MET A 54 2.54 12.11 -11.08
C MET A 54 2.91 13.40 -11.83
N ALA A 55 3.24 13.33 -13.13
CA ALA A 55 3.63 14.50 -13.91
C ALA A 55 2.59 15.64 -13.90
N PRO A 56 1.25 15.40 -14.00
CA PRO A 56 0.26 16.47 -13.93
C PRO A 56 0.32 17.27 -12.62
N TRP A 57 0.56 16.59 -11.50
CA TRP A 57 0.72 17.26 -10.18
C TRP A 57 2.01 18.03 -10.08
N LEU A 58 3.11 17.50 -10.66
CA LEU A 58 4.39 18.19 -10.70
C LEU A 58 4.27 19.51 -11.47
N ILE A 59 3.65 19.47 -12.65
CA ILE A 59 3.41 20.66 -13.49
C ILE A 59 2.50 21.65 -12.75
N ARG A 60 1.37 21.19 -12.20
CA ARG A 60 0.42 22.04 -11.49
C ARG A 60 0.99 22.68 -10.25
N SER A 61 1.89 21.99 -9.55
CA SER A 61 2.56 22.51 -8.35
C SER A 61 3.72 23.46 -8.67
N ARG A 62 4.07 23.63 -9.95
CA ARG A 62 5.26 24.39 -10.40
C ARG A 62 6.53 23.93 -9.67
N GLY A 63 6.70 22.64 -9.47
CA GLY A 63 7.85 22.04 -8.81
C GLY A 63 7.88 22.17 -7.28
N ARG A 64 6.88 22.78 -6.63
CA ARG A 64 6.86 22.91 -5.16
C ARG A 64 6.90 21.57 -4.43
N MET A 65 6.37 20.50 -5.03
CA MET A 65 6.44 19.16 -4.47
C MET A 65 7.85 18.55 -4.42
N LEU A 66 8.85 19.19 -5.08
CA LEU A 66 10.25 18.78 -5.01
C LEU A 66 10.98 19.41 -3.79
N HIS A 67 10.33 20.33 -3.09
CA HIS A 67 10.93 20.95 -1.93
C HIS A 67 10.63 20.16 -0.66
N SER A 68 11.66 19.54 -0.11
CA SER A 68 11.63 18.87 1.19
C SER A 68 12.92 19.18 1.97
N ARG A 69 12.83 19.21 3.29
CA ARG A 69 13.98 19.30 4.19
C ARG A 69 14.28 17.97 4.89
N ARG A 70 13.49 16.92 4.63
CA ARG A 70 13.57 15.63 5.34
C ARG A 70 13.89 14.45 4.41
N HIS A 71 14.88 14.64 3.53
CA HIS A 71 15.26 13.62 2.52
C HIS A 71 15.56 12.24 3.13
N GLY A 72 16.24 12.18 4.30
CA GLY A 72 16.50 10.91 4.98
C GLY A 72 15.24 10.18 5.41
N LEU A 73 14.20 10.91 5.86
CA LEU A 73 12.93 10.30 6.26
C LEU A 73 12.13 9.82 5.04
N HIS A 74 12.20 10.57 3.93
CA HIS A 74 11.63 10.13 2.65
C HIS A 74 12.31 8.87 2.10
N PHE A 75 13.65 8.81 2.19
CA PHE A 75 14.40 7.62 1.81
C PHE A 75 13.98 6.40 2.66
N LEU A 76 13.90 6.56 3.98
CA LEU A 76 13.47 5.49 4.89
C LEU A 76 12.02 5.07 4.61
N ALA A 77 11.14 6.01 4.29
CA ALA A 77 9.78 5.71 3.83
C ALA A 77 9.78 4.93 2.51
N GLY A 78 10.67 5.26 1.58
CA GLY A 78 10.89 4.50 0.35
C GLY A 78 11.35 3.07 0.63
N VAL A 79 12.34 2.88 1.51
CA VAL A 79 12.83 1.55 1.92
C VAL A 79 11.71 0.70 2.53
N THR A 80 10.92 1.27 3.45
CA THR A 80 9.79 0.54 4.05
C THR A 80 8.68 0.24 3.04
N THR A 81 8.46 1.11 2.05
CA THR A 81 7.56 0.86 0.93
C THR A 81 8.06 -0.31 0.08
N VAL A 82 9.35 -0.32 -0.25
CA VAL A 82 9.98 -1.42 -1.01
C VAL A 82 9.81 -2.74 -0.27
N ALA A 83 10.16 -2.79 1.01
CA ALA A 83 10.02 -4.00 1.83
C ALA A 83 8.56 -4.48 1.86
N SER A 84 7.60 -3.58 2.14
CA SER A 84 6.18 -3.93 2.17
C SER A 84 5.68 -4.42 0.81
N THR A 85 6.06 -3.76 -0.28
CA THR A 85 5.64 -4.14 -1.63
C THR A 85 6.19 -5.51 -2.01
N LEU A 86 7.47 -5.79 -1.73
CA LEU A 86 8.08 -7.09 -2.02
C LEU A 86 7.40 -8.21 -1.24
N PHE A 87 7.18 -8.05 0.05
CA PHE A 87 6.46 -9.05 0.84
C PHE A 87 5.04 -9.29 0.31
N LEU A 88 4.31 -8.23 -0.03
CA LEU A 88 2.96 -8.36 -0.55
C LEU A 88 2.94 -9.02 -1.93
N PHE A 89 3.74 -8.53 -2.87
CA PHE A 89 3.71 -9.01 -4.26
C PHE A 89 4.23 -10.44 -4.38
N THR A 90 5.30 -10.78 -3.65
CA THR A 90 5.76 -12.17 -3.54
C THR A 90 4.68 -13.05 -2.88
N GLY A 91 4.02 -12.56 -1.84
CA GLY A 91 2.89 -13.27 -1.23
C GLY A 91 1.72 -13.50 -2.20
N LEU A 92 1.36 -12.48 -2.99
CA LEU A 92 0.29 -12.57 -3.99
C LEU A 92 0.64 -13.50 -5.17
N SER A 93 1.93 -13.62 -5.54
CA SER A 93 2.37 -14.52 -6.60
C SER A 93 2.41 -15.99 -6.17
N LEU A 94 2.78 -16.27 -4.90
CA LEU A 94 3.04 -17.61 -4.41
C LEU A 94 1.88 -18.24 -3.62
N LEU A 95 0.95 -17.43 -3.10
CA LEU A 95 -0.15 -17.89 -2.25
C LEU A 95 -1.50 -17.72 -2.94
N PRO A 96 -2.55 -18.47 -2.51
CA PRO A 96 -3.90 -18.16 -2.93
C PRO A 96 -4.26 -16.70 -2.63
N LEU A 97 -4.83 -16.00 -3.61
CA LEU A 97 -5.12 -14.55 -3.54
C LEU A 97 -5.94 -14.19 -2.29
N ALA A 98 -6.99 -14.99 -2.00
CA ALA A 98 -7.84 -14.77 -0.83
C ALA A 98 -7.07 -14.91 0.49
N PHE A 99 -6.12 -15.87 0.58
CA PHE A 99 -5.30 -16.08 1.77
C PHE A 99 -4.32 -14.92 1.97
N ALA A 100 -3.57 -14.54 0.93
CA ALA A 100 -2.60 -13.44 0.98
C ALA A 100 -3.27 -12.10 1.31
N THR A 101 -4.40 -11.79 0.67
CA THR A 101 -5.14 -10.54 0.93
C THR A 101 -5.75 -10.51 2.33
N SER A 102 -6.33 -11.63 2.81
CA SER A 102 -6.91 -11.68 4.16
C SER A 102 -5.86 -11.43 5.25
N LEU A 103 -4.69 -12.05 5.13
CA LEU A 103 -3.59 -11.80 6.06
C LEU A 103 -3.01 -10.37 5.94
N SER A 104 -3.01 -9.80 4.75
CA SER A 104 -2.55 -8.41 4.55
C SER A 104 -3.44 -7.39 5.27
N PHE A 105 -4.72 -7.68 5.49
CA PHE A 105 -5.61 -6.84 6.28
C PHE A 105 -5.25 -6.78 7.78
N THR A 106 -4.26 -7.53 8.23
CA THR A 106 -3.68 -7.36 9.57
C THR A 106 -2.79 -6.12 9.69
N ALA A 107 -2.40 -5.49 8.59
CA ALA A 107 -1.52 -4.32 8.57
C ALA A 107 -2.00 -3.17 9.49
N PRO A 108 -3.29 -2.79 9.56
CA PRO A 108 -3.78 -1.79 10.50
C PRO A 108 -3.59 -2.17 11.98
N LEU A 109 -3.62 -3.47 12.30
CA LEU A 109 -3.38 -3.97 13.66
C LEU A 109 -1.94 -3.72 14.07
N PHE A 110 -0.98 -4.13 13.21
CA PHE A 110 0.45 -3.87 13.42
C PHE A 110 0.76 -2.37 13.44
N ALA A 111 0.13 -1.58 12.55
CA ALA A 111 0.28 -0.12 12.53
C ALA A 111 -0.16 0.52 13.86
N THR A 112 -1.27 0.04 14.46
CA THR A 112 -1.73 0.53 15.77
C THR A 112 -0.76 0.15 16.88
N VAL A 113 -0.28 -1.10 16.92
CA VAL A 113 0.73 -1.55 17.90
C VAL A 113 1.99 -0.72 17.78
N MET A 114 2.50 -0.52 16.56
CA MET A 114 3.69 0.31 16.32
C MET A 114 3.48 1.79 16.68
N ALA A 115 2.28 2.34 16.47
CA ALA A 115 1.96 3.71 16.90
C ALA A 115 2.04 3.87 18.42
N VAL A 116 1.55 2.88 19.18
CA VAL A 116 1.71 2.85 20.64
C VAL A 116 3.17 2.76 21.04
N LEU A 117 3.93 1.85 20.45
CA LEU A 117 5.33 1.60 20.83
C LEU A 117 6.28 2.74 20.43
N LEU A 118 6.17 3.24 19.20
CA LEU A 118 7.12 4.19 18.61
C LEU A 118 6.70 5.65 18.71
N LEU A 119 5.39 5.93 18.72
CA LEU A 119 4.84 7.28 18.85
C LEU A 119 4.29 7.56 20.25
N LYS A 120 4.28 6.53 21.13
CA LYS A 120 3.75 6.61 22.51
C LYS A 120 2.28 7.10 22.54
N GLU A 121 1.51 6.70 21.53
CA GLU A 121 0.09 7.07 21.46
C GLU A 121 -0.73 6.28 22.47
N ARG A 122 -1.71 6.94 23.07
CA ARG A 122 -2.67 6.29 23.95
C ARG A 122 -3.80 5.71 23.10
N VAL A 123 -4.03 4.43 23.24
CA VAL A 123 -5.07 3.70 22.52
C VAL A 123 -6.12 3.23 23.52
N SER A 124 -7.40 3.41 23.16
CA SER A 124 -8.53 3.01 24.02
C SER A 124 -8.59 1.47 24.16
N MET A 125 -9.19 1.01 25.26
CA MET A 125 -9.42 -0.42 25.50
C MET A 125 -10.26 -1.07 24.38
N ALA A 126 -11.23 -0.34 23.83
CA ALA A 126 -12.02 -0.82 22.70
C ALA A 126 -11.12 -1.13 21.47
N ARG A 127 -10.09 -0.31 21.18
CA ARG A 127 -9.15 -0.55 20.09
C ARG A 127 -8.22 -1.73 20.38
N TRP A 128 -7.83 -1.95 21.65
CA TRP A 128 -7.10 -3.16 22.04
C TRP A 128 -7.93 -4.42 21.86
N ALA A 129 -9.23 -4.38 22.20
CA ALA A 129 -10.15 -5.49 21.94
C ALA A 129 -10.25 -5.79 20.41
N THR A 130 -10.36 -4.77 19.58
CA THR A 130 -10.35 -4.94 18.11
C THR A 130 -9.07 -5.60 17.61
N ILE A 131 -7.90 -5.21 18.13
CA ILE A 131 -6.61 -5.82 17.83
C ILE A 131 -6.61 -7.30 18.22
N ALA A 132 -7.07 -7.63 19.43
CA ALA A 132 -7.13 -9.02 19.90
C ALA A 132 -8.03 -9.90 19.01
N VAL A 133 -9.23 -9.39 18.64
CA VAL A 133 -10.13 -10.08 17.70
C VAL A 133 -9.47 -10.25 16.32
N GLY A 134 -8.81 -9.23 15.81
CA GLY A 134 -8.08 -9.31 14.55
C GLY A 134 -6.97 -10.37 14.58
N PHE A 135 -6.17 -10.43 15.64
CA PHE A 135 -5.15 -11.48 15.81
C PHE A 135 -5.76 -12.88 15.95
N ALA A 136 -6.89 -13.03 16.62
CA ALA A 136 -7.63 -14.30 16.64
C ALA A 136 -8.03 -14.73 15.23
N GLY A 137 -8.48 -13.80 14.39
CA GLY A 137 -8.75 -14.06 12.97
C GLY A 137 -7.52 -14.56 12.20
N VAL A 138 -6.34 -13.98 12.45
CA VAL A 138 -5.06 -14.45 11.88
C VAL A 138 -4.78 -15.91 12.25
N LEU A 139 -4.96 -16.25 13.52
CA LEU A 139 -4.73 -17.63 14.00
C LEU A 139 -5.71 -18.61 13.36
N ILE A 140 -6.95 -18.21 13.15
CA ILE A 140 -7.97 -19.04 12.45
C ILE A 140 -7.56 -19.28 11.00
N ILE A 141 -7.03 -18.28 10.30
CA ILE A 141 -6.59 -18.38 8.91
C ILE A 141 -5.33 -19.25 8.79
N LEU A 142 -4.35 -19.03 9.65
CA LEU A 142 -3.07 -19.74 9.64
C LEU A 142 -3.20 -21.19 10.11
N ARG A 143 -4.21 -21.52 10.93
CA ARG A 143 -4.43 -22.85 11.53
C ARG A 143 -3.15 -23.49 12.08
N PRO A 144 -2.41 -22.81 12.98
CA PRO A 144 -1.17 -23.37 13.51
C PRO A 144 -1.44 -24.71 14.21
N GLY A 145 -0.63 -25.72 13.91
CA GLY A 145 -0.79 -27.08 14.47
C GLY A 145 -1.69 -28.02 13.65
N VAL A 146 -2.45 -27.52 12.67
CA VAL A 146 -3.27 -28.34 11.76
C VAL A 146 -2.62 -28.46 10.38
N ALA A 147 -2.03 -27.39 9.89
CA ALA A 147 -1.27 -27.36 8.65
C ALA A 147 0.16 -26.88 8.93
N PRO A 148 1.18 -27.42 8.22
CA PRO A 148 2.54 -26.92 8.36
C PRO A 148 2.56 -25.44 7.93
N VAL A 149 3.01 -24.57 8.85
CA VAL A 149 3.18 -23.15 8.56
C VAL A 149 4.41 -23.02 7.67
N SER A 150 4.20 -22.80 6.40
CA SER A 150 5.28 -22.56 5.44
C SER A 150 5.90 -21.17 5.67
N PRO A 151 7.21 -20.97 5.49
CA PRO A 151 7.82 -19.65 5.47
C PRO A 151 7.15 -18.67 4.50
N VAL A 152 6.66 -19.19 3.37
CA VAL A 152 5.92 -18.40 2.38
C VAL A 152 4.61 -17.84 2.95
N SER A 153 3.93 -18.60 3.83
CA SER A 153 2.71 -18.13 4.50
C SER A 153 2.94 -16.94 5.43
N MET A 154 4.19 -16.66 5.80
CA MET A 154 4.57 -15.50 6.62
C MET A 154 4.74 -14.20 5.81
N LEU A 155 4.82 -14.27 4.48
CA LEU A 155 5.01 -13.09 3.63
C LEU A 155 3.96 -11.99 3.84
N PRO A 156 2.65 -12.29 3.92
CA PRO A 156 1.64 -11.26 4.20
C PRO A 156 1.79 -10.63 5.59
N LEU A 157 2.31 -11.35 6.58
CA LEU A 157 2.62 -10.78 7.89
C LEU A 157 3.89 -9.90 7.83
N GLY A 158 4.89 -10.31 7.05
CA GLY A 158 6.06 -9.47 6.74
C GLY A 158 5.63 -8.14 6.09
N PHE A 159 4.69 -8.21 5.14
CA PHE A 159 4.05 -7.01 4.59
C PHE A 159 3.40 -6.15 5.69
N ALA A 160 2.60 -6.76 6.56
CA ALA A 160 1.87 -6.03 7.60
C ALA A 160 2.83 -5.28 8.55
N ILE A 161 3.95 -5.90 8.92
CA ILE A 161 4.99 -5.28 9.76
C ILE A 161 5.69 -4.14 8.99
N ALA A 162 6.15 -4.39 7.77
CA ALA A 162 6.81 -3.37 6.95
C ALA A 162 5.88 -2.18 6.66
N TYR A 163 4.60 -2.45 6.39
CA TYR A 163 3.57 -1.43 6.23
C TYR A 163 3.35 -0.62 7.51
N ALA A 164 3.39 -1.25 8.67
CA ALA A 164 3.28 -0.54 9.94
C ALA A 164 4.44 0.46 10.13
N PHE A 165 5.67 0.08 9.79
CA PHE A 165 6.81 1.01 9.78
C PHE A 165 6.62 2.14 8.77
N TRP A 166 6.18 1.82 7.56
CA TRP A 166 5.83 2.83 6.56
C TRP A 166 4.79 3.82 7.10
N PHE A 167 3.73 3.32 7.73
CA PHE A 167 2.68 4.16 8.33
C PHE A 167 3.24 5.15 9.35
N ILE A 168 4.17 4.72 10.21
CA ILE A 168 4.86 5.58 11.18
C ILE A 168 5.68 6.68 10.46
N MET A 169 6.40 6.32 9.40
CA MET A 169 7.16 7.29 8.60
C MET A 169 6.22 8.31 7.95
N MET A 170 5.11 7.85 7.36
CA MET A 170 4.09 8.73 6.77
C MET A 170 3.48 9.68 7.80
N LYS A 171 3.20 9.20 9.01
CA LYS A 171 2.66 10.02 10.08
C LYS A 171 3.64 11.11 10.52
N ARG A 172 4.94 10.78 10.63
CA ARG A 172 6.00 11.75 10.94
C ARG A 172 6.22 12.76 9.82
N LEU A 173 6.13 12.36 8.57
CA LEU A 173 6.24 13.25 7.42
C LEU A 173 5.02 14.16 7.29
N GLY A 174 3.81 13.63 7.51
CA GLY A 174 2.56 14.37 7.38
C GLY A 174 2.43 15.57 8.33
N SER A 175 3.19 15.58 9.42
CA SER A 175 3.25 16.75 10.33
C SER A 175 4.06 17.93 9.81
N THR A 176 4.88 17.73 8.76
CA THR A 176 5.87 18.74 8.31
C THR A 176 5.94 18.92 6.81
N GLU A 177 5.41 17.95 6.05
CA GLU A 177 5.50 17.93 4.59
C GLU A 177 4.10 17.88 3.96
N GLN A 178 3.99 18.39 2.73
CA GLN A 178 2.76 18.26 1.96
C GLN A 178 2.54 16.80 1.52
N LYS A 179 1.30 16.33 1.52
CA LYS A 179 0.94 14.97 1.07
C LYS A 179 1.50 14.65 -0.33
N THR A 180 1.44 15.62 -1.25
CA THR A 180 1.98 15.48 -2.62
C THR A 180 3.50 15.30 -2.64
N THR A 181 4.25 16.05 -1.83
CA THR A 181 5.71 15.91 -1.67
C THR A 181 6.06 14.53 -1.15
N THR A 182 5.38 14.09 -0.10
CA THR A 182 5.61 12.78 0.52
C THR A 182 5.35 11.65 -0.47
N THR A 183 4.22 11.69 -1.18
CA THR A 183 3.87 10.67 -2.18
C THR A 183 4.87 10.66 -3.35
N PHE A 184 5.30 11.83 -3.81
CA PHE A 184 6.30 11.94 -4.88
C PHE A 184 7.62 11.27 -4.50
N TYR A 185 8.21 11.69 -3.38
CA TYR A 185 9.50 11.11 -2.94
C TYR A 185 9.39 9.61 -2.65
N GLN A 186 8.31 9.17 -2.02
CA GLN A 186 8.05 7.75 -1.81
C GLN A 186 8.03 6.99 -3.13
N THR A 187 7.28 7.49 -4.13
CA THR A 187 7.18 6.84 -5.45
C THR A 187 8.53 6.79 -6.15
N VAL A 188 9.27 7.90 -6.17
CA VAL A 188 10.59 7.99 -6.83
C VAL A 188 11.61 7.09 -6.14
N TRP A 189 11.72 7.11 -4.81
CA TRP A 189 12.64 6.24 -4.09
C TRP A 189 12.28 4.77 -4.25
N SER A 190 10.99 4.43 -4.24
CA SER A 190 10.55 3.05 -4.46
C SER A 190 10.84 2.58 -5.89
N ALA A 191 10.58 3.43 -6.90
CA ALA A 191 10.92 3.13 -8.29
C ALA A 191 12.43 2.90 -8.45
N PHE A 192 13.25 3.80 -7.90
CA PHE A 192 14.70 3.70 -7.97
C PHE A 192 15.23 2.43 -7.30
N LEU A 193 14.86 2.18 -6.05
CA LEU A 193 15.36 1.05 -5.28
C LEU A 193 14.90 -0.29 -5.86
N LEU A 194 13.62 -0.41 -6.25
CA LEU A 194 13.09 -1.64 -6.84
C LEU A 194 13.71 -1.93 -8.19
N THR A 195 13.91 -0.90 -9.03
CA THR A 195 14.58 -1.07 -10.31
C THR A 195 16.04 -1.49 -10.11
N LEU A 196 16.76 -0.86 -9.16
CA LEU A 196 18.12 -1.24 -8.84
C LEU A 196 18.24 -2.71 -8.39
N LEU A 197 17.30 -3.17 -7.57
CA LEU A 197 17.24 -4.55 -7.11
C LEU A 197 16.88 -5.53 -8.23
N ALA A 198 16.04 -5.12 -9.19
CA ALA A 198 15.59 -5.96 -10.29
C ALA A 198 16.62 -6.02 -11.44
N LEU A 199 17.55 -5.05 -11.55
CA LEU A 199 18.51 -4.96 -12.67
C LEU A 199 19.30 -6.25 -12.95
N PRO A 200 19.80 -7.02 -11.94
CA PRO A 200 20.61 -8.21 -12.20
C PRO A 200 19.87 -9.31 -12.96
N GLU A 201 18.56 -9.41 -12.79
CA GLU A 201 17.72 -10.46 -13.38
C GLU A 201 16.63 -9.86 -14.28
N TRP A 202 16.81 -8.60 -14.73
CA TRP A 202 15.81 -7.88 -15.50
C TRP A 202 15.43 -8.61 -16.78
N GLN A 203 14.14 -8.88 -16.92
CA GLN A 203 13.55 -9.43 -18.14
C GLN A 203 12.66 -8.36 -18.77
N TRP A 204 12.84 -8.11 -20.08
CA TRP A 204 11.97 -7.16 -20.75
C TRP A 204 10.54 -7.72 -20.79
N PRO A 205 9.55 -7.04 -20.15
CA PRO A 205 8.19 -7.50 -20.17
C PRO A 205 7.64 -7.55 -21.60
N SER A 206 6.79 -8.52 -21.89
CA SER A 206 6.01 -8.50 -23.11
C SER A 206 5.15 -7.23 -23.19
N TRP A 207 4.69 -6.88 -24.39
CA TRP A 207 3.78 -5.74 -24.53
C TRP A 207 2.51 -5.90 -23.66
N ASP A 208 2.04 -7.12 -23.52
CA ASP A 208 0.90 -7.46 -22.69
C ASP A 208 1.18 -7.26 -21.20
N ALA A 209 2.31 -7.71 -20.68
CA ALA A 209 2.74 -7.46 -19.30
C ALA A 209 3.00 -5.95 -19.04
N ALA A 210 3.54 -5.24 -20.01
CA ALA A 210 3.82 -3.81 -19.90
C ALA A 210 2.51 -2.99 -19.72
N TRP A 211 1.48 -3.23 -20.54
CA TRP A 211 0.22 -2.51 -20.38
C TRP A 211 -0.54 -2.94 -19.11
N ARG A 212 -0.50 -4.24 -18.73
CA ARG A 212 -1.08 -4.71 -17.46
C ARG A 212 -0.41 -4.06 -16.26
N SER A 213 0.92 -3.90 -16.28
CA SER A 213 1.64 -3.20 -15.22
C SER A 213 1.31 -1.71 -15.15
N ALA A 214 1.07 -1.06 -16.31
CA ALA A 214 0.58 0.32 -16.35
C ALA A 214 -0.85 0.43 -15.78
N ALA A 215 -1.74 -0.48 -16.15
CA ALA A 215 -3.09 -0.55 -15.59
C ALA A 215 -3.07 -0.80 -14.07
N MET A 216 -2.19 -1.69 -13.60
CA MET A 216 -1.95 -1.96 -12.18
C MET A 216 -1.52 -0.68 -11.44
N ALA A 217 -0.57 0.09 -12.00
CA ALA A 217 -0.15 1.37 -11.40
C ALA A 217 -1.31 2.38 -11.36
N GLY A 218 -2.11 2.45 -12.42
CA GLY A 218 -3.30 3.30 -12.49
C GLY A 218 -4.36 2.93 -11.44
N LEU A 219 -4.72 1.65 -11.34
CA LEU A 219 -5.68 1.16 -10.36
C LEU A 219 -5.20 1.38 -8.92
N GLY A 220 -3.91 1.10 -8.64
CA GLY A 220 -3.33 1.33 -7.32
C GLY A 220 -3.33 2.82 -6.94
N THR A 221 -3.01 3.70 -7.87
CA THR A 221 -3.06 5.15 -7.65
C THR A 221 -4.49 5.63 -7.44
N ALA A 222 -5.43 5.19 -8.27
CA ALA A 222 -6.85 5.52 -8.15
C ALA A 222 -7.42 5.04 -6.80
N ALA A 223 -7.09 3.83 -6.37
CA ALA A 223 -7.51 3.29 -5.07
C ALA A 223 -7.07 4.20 -3.91
N ILE A 224 -5.79 4.59 -3.88
CA ILE A 224 -5.25 5.47 -2.83
C ILE A 224 -6.00 6.82 -2.81
N PHE A 225 -6.25 7.40 -3.98
CA PHE A 225 -6.98 8.67 -4.08
C PHE A 225 -8.43 8.55 -3.62
N LEU A 226 -9.14 7.51 -4.05
CA LEU A 226 -10.55 7.31 -3.70
C LEU A 226 -10.73 7.05 -2.21
N VAL A 227 -9.86 6.23 -1.62
CA VAL A 227 -9.87 5.95 -0.17
C VAL A 227 -9.54 7.22 0.63
N ALA A 228 -8.49 7.95 0.25
CA ALA A 228 -8.13 9.20 0.92
C ALA A 228 -9.27 10.25 0.82
N TRP A 229 -9.88 10.34 -0.35
CA TRP A 229 -11.02 11.24 -0.57
C TRP A 229 -12.26 10.83 0.23
N ALA A 230 -12.54 9.53 0.36
CA ALA A 230 -13.62 9.03 1.19
C ALA A 230 -13.45 9.44 2.66
N PHE A 231 -12.24 9.33 3.21
CA PHE A 231 -11.93 9.78 4.58
C PHE A 231 -12.02 11.30 4.77
N ASP A 232 -11.77 12.10 3.72
CA ASP A 232 -11.96 13.56 3.78
C ASP A 232 -13.45 13.96 3.74
N LEU A 233 -14.33 13.09 3.20
CA LEU A 233 -15.75 13.35 3.06
C LEU A 233 -16.60 12.93 4.25
N ALA A 234 -16.23 11.88 4.96
CA ALA A 234 -17.00 11.29 6.05
C ALA A 234 -16.13 11.00 7.26
N GLU A 235 -16.77 10.92 8.44
CA GLU A 235 -16.09 10.42 9.63
C GLU A 235 -15.64 8.97 9.44
N ALA A 236 -14.46 8.63 9.95
CA ALA A 236 -13.84 7.31 9.80
C ALA A 236 -14.71 6.13 10.32
N SER A 237 -15.76 6.42 11.08
CA SER A 237 -16.73 5.43 11.58
C SER A 237 -17.79 5.04 10.55
N LEU A 238 -17.92 5.79 9.44
CA LEU A 238 -18.93 5.58 8.38
C LEU A 238 -18.35 4.97 7.12
N VAL A 239 -17.03 4.91 7.00
CA VAL A 239 -16.27 4.50 5.82
C VAL A 239 -15.36 3.33 6.16
#